data_2c2f31bc08751fa9742d79f0ec192262
#
_entry.id   2c2f31bc08751fa9742d79f0ec192262
#
_cell.length_a   1.000
_cell.length_b   1.000
_cell.length_c   1.000
_cell.angle_alpha   90.00
_cell.angle_beta   90.00
_cell.angle_gamma   90.00
#
_symmetry.space_group_name_H-M   'P 1'
#
loop_
_entity.id
_entity.type
_entity.pdbx_description
1 polymer ?
#
loop_
_entity_poly.entity_id
_entity_poly.type
_entity_poly.pdbx_seq_one_letter_code
_entity_poly.pdbx_strand_id
1 'polypeptide(L)'
;MLALIRGTNALPARISYVAEIPLNARGKLPKLKKQRVVLFAGPVAARADQIQLTGLDGQLAWSADLDAQVRGITKDVLAADAPPAITGIGNTFHVPGSLPGEGETQVFLQTSTGTPVSLQILRRPGEQTRWSVSLGDIVDNGAGPPKPATLLWYRLACGLPREIPAESLSAEEPANAAAARADYALVLRELGPCT
;
A
#
# COMPACT_ATOMS: atom_id res chain seq x y z
N MET A 1 -7.40 -29.00 -5.27
CA MET A 1 -7.71 -27.62 -4.85
C MET A 1 -9.04 -27.61 -4.12
N LEU A 2 -9.18 -26.85 -3.03
CA LEU A 2 -10.44 -26.78 -2.26
C LEU A 2 -11.31 -25.59 -2.69
N ALA A 3 -10.70 -24.43 -2.88
CA ALA A 3 -11.37 -23.21 -3.32
C ALA A 3 -10.40 -22.28 -4.04
N LEU A 4 -10.90 -21.52 -5.01
CA LEU A 4 -10.22 -20.40 -5.63
C LEU A 4 -10.79 -19.13 -5.02
N ILE A 5 -9.93 -18.28 -4.42
CA ILE A 5 -10.34 -16.99 -3.85
C ILE A 5 -10.37 -15.93 -4.93
N ARG A 6 -9.31 -15.87 -5.75
CA ARG A 6 -9.19 -14.98 -6.90
C ARG A 6 -8.44 -15.67 -8.02
N GLY A 7 -8.87 -15.46 -9.24
CA GLY A 7 -8.22 -15.98 -10.45
C GLY A 7 -9.18 -15.94 -11.63
N THR A 8 -8.65 -16.02 -12.82
CA THR A 8 -9.41 -15.90 -14.08
C THR A 8 -9.78 -17.23 -14.70
N ASN A 9 -9.15 -18.32 -14.30
CA ASN A 9 -9.32 -19.63 -14.94
C ASN A 9 -9.69 -20.71 -13.92
N ALA A 10 -10.49 -21.67 -14.36
CA ALA A 10 -10.73 -22.90 -13.59
C ALA A 10 -9.41 -23.65 -13.48
N LEU A 11 -8.90 -23.78 -12.26
CA LEU A 11 -7.74 -24.62 -11.99
C LEU A 11 -8.16 -26.08 -11.87
N PRO A 12 -7.34 -27.04 -12.34
CA PRO A 12 -7.65 -28.47 -12.20
C PRO A 12 -7.65 -28.86 -10.71
N ALA A 13 -8.28 -30.00 -10.41
CA ALA A 13 -8.37 -30.51 -9.03
C ALA A 13 -6.99 -30.80 -8.42
N ARG A 14 -6.00 -31.09 -9.26
CA ARG A 14 -4.60 -31.23 -8.87
C ARG A 14 -3.78 -30.17 -9.55
N ILE A 15 -2.93 -29.52 -8.77
CA ILE A 15 -1.96 -28.53 -9.22
C ILE A 15 -0.60 -28.90 -8.66
N SER A 16 0.46 -28.61 -9.41
CA SER A 16 1.84 -28.82 -9.02
C SER A 16 2.53 -27.47 -8.86
N TYR A 17 3.37 -27.33 -7.85
CA TYR A 17 4.19 -26.14 -7.61
C TYR A 17 5.41 -26.50 -6.78
N VAL A 18 6.40 -25.64 -6.77
CA VAL A 18 7.61 -25.74 -5.94
C VAL A 18 7.50 -24.75 -4.80
N ALA A 19 7.79 -25.19 -3.57
CA ALA A 19 7.86 -24.34 -2.39
C ALA A 19 9.07 -24.71 -1.55
N GLU A 20 9.68 -23.72 -0.91
CA GLU A 20 10.68 -23.94 0.12
C GLU A 20 9.98 -24.31 1.42
N ILE A 21 10.35 -25.46 1.98
CA ILE A 21 9.76 -25.95 3.23
C ILE A 21 10.81 -25.90 4.33
N PRO A 22 10.66 -25.03 5.33
CA PRO A 22 11.60 -24.98 6.45
C PRO A 22 11.61 -26.28 7.24
N LEU A 23 12.78 -26.71 7.64
CA LEU A 23 12.94 -27.86 8.53
C LEU A 23 12.40 -27.48 9.92
N ASN A 24 11.84 -28.46 10.61
CA ASN A 24 11.43 -28.27 12.00
C ASN A 24 12.65 -28.14 12.94
N ALA A 25 12.42 -27.83 14.21
CA ALA A 25 13.47 -27.66 15.23
C ALA A 25 14.40 -28.91 15.40
N ARG A 26 14.03 -30.07 14.86
CA ARG A 26 14.82 -31.30 14.86
C ARG A 26 15.52 -31.55 13.53
N GLY A 27 15.57 -30.57 12.63
CA GLY A 27 16.19 -30.69 11.30
C GLY A 27 15.45 -31.61 10.34
N LYS A 28 14.17 -31.93 10.56
CA LYS A 28 13.37 -32.83 9.72
C LYS A 28 12.29 -32.08 8.97
N LEU A 29 11.95 -32.54 7.77
CA LEU A 29 10.78 -32.03 7.04
C LEU A 29 9.49 -32.26 7.84
N PRO A 30 8.63 -31.25 7.94
CA PRO A 30 7.33 -31.39 8.55
C PRO A 30 6.43 -32.35 7.74
N LYS A 31 5.43 -32.94 8.38
CA LYS A 31 4.43 -33.77 7.69
C LYS A 31 3.48 -32.87 6.89
N LEU A 32 3.63 -32.82 5.58
CA LEU A 32 2.82 -31.97 4.68
C LEU A 32 1.50 -32.64 4.25
N LYS A 33 1.40 -33.95 4.37
CA LYS A 33 0.21 -34.69 3.95
C LYS A 33 -1.04 -34.23 4.73
N LYS A 34 -2.09 -33.88 3.99
CA LYS A 34 -3.39 -33.36 4.51
C LYS A 34 -3.31 -31.96 5.15
N GLN A 35 -2.21 -31.24 5.03
CA GLN A 35 -2.19 -29.82 5.42
C GLN A 35 -2.98 -28.98 4.42
N ARG A 36 -3.71 -28.01 4.94
CA ARG A 36 -4.37 -26.99 4.13
C ARG A 36 -3.46 -25.76 4.08
N VAL A 37 -3.35 -25.17 2.89
CA VAL A 37 -2.51 -23.98 2.66
C VAL A 37 -3.29 -22.96 1.84
N VAL A 38 -2.96 -21.69 2.01
CA VAL A 38 -3.30 -20.60 1.11
C VAL A 38 -2.11 -20.37 0.19
N LEU A 39 -2.35 -20.29 -1.11
CA LEU A 39 -1.31 -20.06 -2.12
C LEU A 39 -1.53 -18.74 -2.83
N PHE A 40 -0.48 -17.96 -2.92
CA PHE A 40 -0.36 -16.78 -3.76
C PHE A 40 0.52 -17.13 -4.94
N ALA A 41 -0.07 -17.28 -6.11
CA ALA A 41 0.60 -17.83 -7.28
C ALA A 41 0.01 -17.32 -8.59
N GLY A 42 0.83 -17.31 -9.62
CA GLY A 42 0.41 -17.09 -11.01
C GLY A 42 0.40 -18.39 -11.82
N PRO A 43 -0.26 -18.41 -12.99
CA PRO A 43 -0.23 -19.54 -13.91
C PRO A 43 1.14 -19.69 -14.55
N VAL A 44 1.51 -20.92 -14.89
CA VAL A 44 2.70 -21.20 -15.72
C VAL A 44 2.25 -21.33 -17.18
N ALA A 45 2.90 -20.61 -18.08
CA ALA A 45 2.58 -20.64 -19.50
C ALA A 45 2.63 -22.09 -20.06
N ALA A 46 1.64 -22.46 -20.85
CA ALA A 46 1.48 -23.78 -21.49
C ALA A 46 1.40 -24.99 -20.52
N ARG A 47 1.21 -24.76 -19.21
CA ARG A 47 1.10 -25.81 -18.20
C ARG A 47 -0.09 -25.52 -17.26
N ALA A 48 -1.28 -25.96 -17.67
CA ALA A 48 -2.53 -25.69 -16.95
C ALA A 48 -2.60 -26.29 -15.54
N ASP A 49 -1.80 -27.32 -15.26
CA ASP A 49 -1.71 -28.01 -13.98
C ASP A 49 -0.58 -27.50 -13.08
N GLN A 50 0.14 -26.46 -13.51
CA GLN A 50 1.26 -25.88 -12.75
C GLN A 50 1.00 -24.42 -12.40
N ILE A 51 1.44 -24.04 -11.21
CA ILE A 51 1.46 -22.65 -10.74
C ILE A 51 2.83 -22.29 -10.21
N GLN A 52 3.18 -21.02 -10.36
CA GLN A 52 4.40 -20.42 -9.80
C GLN A 52 4.01 -19.56 -8.60
N LEU A 53 4.57 -19.83 -7.43
CA LEU A 53 4.38 -18.96 -6.26
C LEU A 53 4.94 -17.56 -6.54
N THR A 54 4.29 -16.53 -6.00
CA THR A 54 4.70 -15.12 -6.17
C THR A 54 6.01 -14.77 -5.46
N GLY A 55 6.45 -15.60 -4.53
CA GLY A 55 7.67 -15.46 -3.76
C GLY A 55 7.85 -16.60 -2.76
N LEU A 56 8.86 -16.52 -1.94
CA LEU A 56 9.17 -17.54 -0.91
C LEU A 56 8.00 -17.67 0.09
N ASP A 57 7.32 -16.56 0.40
CA ASP A 57 6.15 -16.50 1.28
C ASP A 57 4.83 -16.74 0.54
N GLY A 58 4.87 -17.19 -0.70
CA GLY A 58 3.68 -17.47 -1.51
C GLY A 58 2.83 -18.64 -1.01
N GLN A 59 3.29 -19.39 0.01
CA GLN A 59 2.55 -20.45 0.68
C GLN A 59 2.42 -20.16 2.17
N LEU A 60 1.20 -20.06 2.66
CA LEU A 60 0.90 -19.87 4.08
C LEU A 60 0.07 -21.03 4.62
N ALA A 61 0.26 -21.38 5.89
CA ALA A 61 -0.61 -22.32 6.57
C ALA A 61 -2.04 -21.77 6.62
N TRP A 62 -3.03 -22.55 6.21
CA TRP A 62 -4.42 -22.13 6.23
C TRP A 62 -4.95 -22.03 7.67
N SER A 63 -5.65 -20.95 7.96
CA SER A 63 -6.54 -20.82 9.09
C SER A 63 -7.85 -20.16 8.64
N ALA A 64 -8.91 -20.25 9.44
CA ALA A 64 -10.17 -19.58 9.14
C ALA A 64 -9.99 -18.04 9.11
N ASP A 65 -9.18 -17.51 10.02
CA ASP A 65 -8.89 -16.08 10.11
C ASP A 65 -8.10 -15.59 8.89
N LEU A 66 -7.07 -16.34 8.46
CA LEU A 66 -6.31 -16.01 7.25
C LEU A 66 -7.21 -16.05 6.01
N ASP A 67 -8.06 -17.07 5.86
CA ASP A 67 -9.01 -17.17 4.74
C ASP A 67 -9.97 -15.96 4.71
N ALA A 68 -10.53 -15.60 5.86
CA ALA A 68 -11.41 -14.43 5.99
C ALA A 68 -10.66 -13.12 5.66
N GLN A 69 -9.44 -12.95 6.17
CA GLN A 69 -8.61 -11.78 5.89
C GLN A 69 -8.28 -11.66 4.40
N VAL A 70 -7.82 -12.73 3.76
CA VAL A 70 -7.49 -12.72 2.31
C VAL A 70 -8.72 -12.41 1.46
N ARG A 71 -9.89 -12.94 1.82
CA ARG A 71 -11.15 -12.60 1.11
C ARG A 71 -11.56 -11.16 1.34
N GLY A 72 -11.41 -10.62 2.54
CA GLY A 72 -11.66 -9.21 2.86
C GLY A 72 -10.77 -8.29 2.02
N ILE A 73 -9.46 -8.49 2.05
CA ILE A 73 -8.50 -7.72 1.24
C ILE A 73 -8.83 -7.83 -0.26
N THR A 74 -9.18 -9.04 -0.73
CA THR A 74 -9.53 -9.24 -2.14
C THR A 74 -10.78 -8.43 -2.52
N LYS A 75 -11.78 -8.39 -1.65
CA LYS A 75 -12.99 -7.58 -1.83
C LYS A 75 -12.66 -6.09 -1.90
N ASP A 76 -11.84 -5.59 -0.96
CA ASP A 76 -11.46 -4.19 -0.88
C ASP A 76 -10.67 -3.74 -2.12
N VAL A 77 -9.73 -4.57 -2.59
CA VAL A 77 -8.92 -4.27 -3.80
C VAL A 77 -9.77 -4.27 -5.07
N LEU A 78 -10.85 -5.04 -5.12
CA LEU A 78 -11.74 -5.16 -6.27
C LEU A 78 -12.98 -4.25 -6.19
N ALA A 79 -13.14 -3.49 -5.13
CA ALA A 79 -14.22 -2.53 -4.99
C ALA A 79 -14.11 -1.43 -6.06
N ALA A 80 -15.24 -0.92 -6.54
CA ALA A 80 -15.27 0.13 -7.57
C ALA A 80 -14.65 1.45 -7.08
N ASP A 81 -14.70 1.68 -5.77
CA ASP A 81 -14.15 2.82 -5.05
C ASP A 81 -12.80 2.52 -4.37
N ALA A 82 -12.15 1.42 -4.74
CA ALA A 82 -10.86 1.04 -4.17
C ALA A 82 -9.82 2.16 -4.38
N PRO A 83 -9.09 2.55 -3.33
CA PRO A 83 -8.01 3.52 -3.48
C PRO A 83 -6.99 3.09 -4.55
N PRO A 84 -6.61 3.97 -5.50
CA PRO A 84 -5.68 3.62 -6.56
C PRO A 84 -4.27 3.34 -6.01
N ALA A 85 -3.46 2.62 -6.78
CA ALA A 85 -2.06 2.48 -6.44
C ALA A 85 -1.32 3.81 -6.66
N ILE A 86 -0.49 4.21 -5.70
CA ILE A 86 0.39 5.37 -5.82
C ILE A 86 1.60 4.97 -6.65
N THR A 87 1.92 5.77 -7.66
CA THR A 87 3.03 5.51 -8.60
C THR A 87 4.13 6.57 -8.51
N GLY A 88 3.87 7.69 -7.82
CA GLY A 88 4.84 8.75 -7.66
C GLY A 88 4.24 10.01 -7.02
N ILE A 89 5.05 11.07 -7.02
CA ILE A 89 4.64 12.42 -6.61
C ILE A 89 4.59 13.31 -7.86
N GLY A 90 3.50 14.04 -7.99
CA GLY A 90 3.35 15.13 -8.96
C GLY A 90 3.83 16.46 -8.39
N ASN A 91 3.09 17.55 -8.63
CA ASN A 91 3.42 18.85 -8.08
C ASN A 91 3.25 18.87 -6.55
N THR A 92 4.08 19.69 -5.92
CA THR A 92 4.03 19.93 -4.48
C THR A 92 4.13 21.42 -4.22
N PHE A 93 3.29 21.93 -3.33
CA PHE A 93 3.23 23.35 -2.99
C PHE A 93 3.31 23.53 -1.47
N HIS A 94 3.99 24.59 -1.04
CA HIS A 94 3.95 25.05 0.33
C HIS A 94 3.57 26.53 0.37
N VAL A 95 2.55 26.85 1.12
CA VAL A 95 2.10 28.23 1.34
C VAL A 95 2.33 28.58 2.80
N PRO A 96 3.25 29.54 3.11
CA PRO A 96 3.42 30.02 4.46
C PRO A 96 2.19 30.80 4.91
N GLY A 97 1.80 30.64 6.17
CA GLY A 97 0.71 31.42 6.77
C GLY A 97 1.17 32.82 7.16
N SER A 98 0.27 33.57 7.78
CA SER A 98 0.53 34.92 8.26
C SER A 98 1.29 34.99 9.59
N LEU A 99 1.28 33.89 10.35
CA LEU A 99 1.98 33.79 11.62
C LEU A 99 3.27 32.93 11.49
N PRO A 100 4.34 33.26 12.24
CA PRO A 100 5.53 32.44 12.27
C PRO A 100 5.21 30.98 12.64
N GLY A 101 5.63 30.03 11.78
CA GLY A 101 5.37 28.59 11.96
C GLY A 101 4.02 28.11 11.45
N GLU A 102 3.17 28.99 10.93
CA GLU A 102 1.96 28.64 10.20
C GLU A 102 2.28 28.31 8.74
N GLY A 103 1.60 27.34 8.18
CA GLY A 103 1.73 26.99 6.76
C GLY A 103 0.91 25.78 6.38
N GLU A 104 0.77 25.62 5.08
CA GLU A 104 0.09 24.48 4.45
C GLU A 104 0.96 23.91 3.35
N THR A 105 1.14 22.59 3.36
CA THR A 105 1.77 21.86 2.28
C THR A 105 0.74 20.95 1.61
N GLN A 106 0.72 20.99 0.29
CA GLN A 106 -0.10 20.09 -0.52
C GLN A 106 0.78 19.30 -1.47
N VAL A 107 0.67 17.97 -1.42
CA VAL A 107 1.42 17.03 -2.25
C VAL A 107 0.44 16.27 -3.14
N PHE A 108 0.48 16.50 -4.43
CA PHE A 108 -0.32 15.76 -5.41
C PHE A 108 0.36 14.47 -5.77
N LEU A 109 -0.38 13.36 -5.71
CA LEU A 109 0.16 12.04 -5.97
C LEU A 109 -0.21 11.56 -7.38
N GLN A 110 0.73 10.92 -8.02
CA GLN A 110 0.50 10.18 -9.26
C GLN A 110 -0.08 8.81 -8.92
N THR A 111 -1.09 8.39 -9.67
CA THR A 111 -1.78 7.11 -9.43
C THR A 111 -1.84 6.27 -10.69
N SER A 112 -2.00 4.96 -10.51
CA SER A 112 -2.08 4.01 -11.63
C SER A 112 -3.32 4.20 -12.53
N THR A 113 -4.34 4.89 -12.05
CA THR A 113 -5.60 5.13 -12.77
C THR A 113 -5.75 6.56 -13.26
N GLY A 114 -4.83 7.47 -12.87
CA GLY A 114 -4.98 8.91 -13.08
C GLY A 114 -5.99 9.59 -12.15
N THR A 115 -6.64 8.86 -11.25
CA THR A 115 -7.53 9.44 -10.25
C THR A 115 -6.73 10.35 -9.32
N PRO A 116 -7.15 11.60 -9.09
CA PRO A 116 -6.41 12.52 -8.23
C PRO A 116 -6.42 12.04 -6.78
N VAL A 117 -5.24 12.08 -6.17
CA VAL A 117 -5.04 11.84 -4.74
C VAL A 117 -4.08 12.91 -4.23
N SER A 118 -4.35 13.50 -3.09
CA SER A 118 -3.45 14.49 -2.49
C SER A 118 -3.28 14.29 -1.00
N LEU A 119 -2.11 14.71 -0.50
CA LEU A 119 -1.82 14.87 0.92
C LEU A 119 -1.89 16.35 1.23
N GLN A 120 -2.53 16.69 2.33
CA GLN A 120 -2.58 18.04 2.89
C GLN A 120 -1.95 18.02 4.28
N ILE A 121 -1.00 18.88 4.53
CA ILE A 121 -0.32 19.00 5.81
C ILE A 121 -0.51 20.43 6.32
N LEU A 122 -1.08 20.58 7.50
CA LEU A 122 -1.42 21.86 8.12
C LEU A 122 -0.56 22.07 9.36
N ARG A 123 0.13 23.22 9.40
CA ARG A 123 0.87 23.70 10.55
C ARG A 123 0.16 24.91 11.15
N ARG A 124 -0.06 24.90 12.46
CA ARG A 124 -0.59 26.04 13.21
C ARG A 124 0.27 26.27 14.45
N PRO A 125 0.60 27.53 14.77
CA PRO A 125 1.37 27.85 15.96
C PRO A 125 0.71 27.31 17.22
N GLY A 126 1.49 26.59 18.04
CA GLY A 126 1.00 26.00 19.29
C GLY A 126 0.16 24.72 19.14
N GLU A 127 -0.08 24.25 17.92
CA GLU A 127 -0.76 22.99 17.67
C GLU A 127 0.20 21.93 17.10
N GLN A 128 -0.18 20.66 17.26
CA GLN A 128 0.51 19.59 16.54
C GLN A 128 0.19 19.69 15.04
N THR A 129 1.19 19.47 14.21
CA THR A 129 0.99 19.36 12.77
C THR A 129 0.00 18.27 12.46
N ARG A 130 -0.99 18.58 11.64
CA ARG A 130 -2.01 17.62 11.18
C ARG A 130 -1.84 17.34 9.70
N TRP A 131 -2.16 16.14 9.29
CA TRP A 131 -2.23 15.82 7.89
C TRP A 131 -3.42 14.94 7.56
N SER A 132 -3.82 15.00 6.30
CA SER A 132 -4.93 14.23 5.77
C SER A 132 -4.62 13.76 4.34
N VAL A 133 -5.40 12.80 3.87
CA VAL A 133 -5.38 12.33 2.48
C VAL A 133 -6.76 12.55 1.86
N SER A 134 -6.78 13.11 0.65
CA SER A 134 -8.00 13.25 -0.16
C SER A 134 -7.96 12.31 -1.36
N LEU A 135 -9.06 11.60 -1.59
CA LEU A 135 -9.30 10.74 -2.76
C LEU A 135 -10.29 11.47 -3.69
N GLY A 136 -9.79 12.35 -4.55
CA GLY A 136 -10.60 13.13 -5.48
C GLY A 136 -10.21 14.60 -5.52
N ASP A 137 -10.97 15.38 -6.28
CA ASP A 137 -10.72 16.81 -6.49
C ASP A 137 -11.14 17.68 -5.29
N ILE A 138 -11.95 17.13 -4.38
CA ILE A 138 -12.44 17.86 -3.20
C ILE A 138 -11.58 17.48 -2.01
N VAL A 139 -10.88 18.46 -1.46
CA VAL A 139 -10.14 18.31 -0.20
C VAL A 139 -11.16 18.29 0.95
N ASP A 140 -11.33 17.13 1.56
CA ASP A 140 -12.12 17.00 2.78
C ASP A 140 -11.29 17.42 3.99
N ASN A 141 -11.49 18.64 4.46
CA ASN A 141 -10.80 19.17 5.64
C ASN A 141 -11.08 18.40 6.95
N GLY A 142 -12.02 17.46 6.93
CA GLY A 142 -12.33 16.57 8.06
C GLY A 142 -11.63 15.21 7.99
N ALA A 143 -11.06 14.85 6.85
CA ALA A 143 -10.34 13.60 6.71
C ALA A 143 -8.98 13.70 7.44
N GLY A 144 -8.66 12.68 8.24
CA GLY A 144 -7.35 12.55 8.90
C GLY A 144 -6.43 11.57 8.16
N PRO A 145 -5.34 11.15 8.81
CA PRO A 145 -4.52 10.05 8.35
C PRO A 145 -5.31 8.76 8.16
N PRO A 146 -4.96 7.92 7.18
CA PRO A 146 -5.63 6.64 6.99
C PRO A 146 -5.40 5.73 8.19
N LYS A 147 -6.40 4.96 8.55
CA LYS A 147 -6.26 3.96 9.63
C LYS A 147 -5.24 2.90 9.22
N PRO A 148 -4.31 2.52 10.12
CA PRO A 148 -3.38 1.43 9.88
C PRO A 148 -4.08 0.15 9.43
N ALA A 149 -3.40 -0.67 8.63
CA ALA A 149 -3.89 -1.93 8.07
C ALA A 149 -5.13 -1.80 7.15
N THR A 150 -5.47 -0.59 6.67
CA THR A 150 -6.44 -0.39 5.59
C THR A 150 -5.76 -0.40 4.23
N LEU A 151 -6.54 -0.62 3.16
CA LEU A 151 -6.00 -0.59 1.80
C LEU A 151 -5.38 0.78 1.46
N LEU A 152 -6.02 1.88 1.86
CA LEU A 152 -5.49 3.24 1.66
C LEU A 152 -4.15 3.44 2.38
N TRP A 153 -4.07 3.02 3.65
CA TRP A 153 -2.82 3.05 4.39
C TRP A 153 -1.71 2.28 3.66
N TYR A 154 -2.00 1.06 3.22
CA TYR A 154 -1.06 0.23 2.47
C TYR A 154 -0.62 0.89 1.16
N ARG A 155 -1.55 1.48 0.40
CA ARG A 155 -1.24 2.20 -0.85
C ARG A 155 -0.27 3.36 -0.62
N LEU A 156 -0.43 4.10 0.47
CA LEU A 156 0.45 5.21 0.83
C LEU A 156 1.78 4.70 1.40
N ALA A 157 1.75 3.86 2.42
CA ALA A 157 2.96 3.38 3.09
C ALA A 157 3.93 2.64 2.14
N CYS A 158 3.39 1.91 1.14
CA CYS A 158 4.18 1.15 0.18
C CYS A 158 4.42 1.86 -1.15
N GLY A 159 3.60 2.85 -1.49
CA GLY A 159 3.67 3.52 -2.79
C GLY A 159 4.35 4.89 -2.77
N LEU A 160 4.43 5.54 -1.61
CA LEU A 160 5.08 6.85 -1.51
C LEU A 160 6.60 6.73 -1.64
N PRO A 161 7.25 7.55 -2.49
CA PRO A 161 8.70 7.67 -2.52
C PRO A 161 9.26 8.12 -1.16
N ARG A 162 10.51 7.80 -0.89
CA ARG A 162 11.16 8.20 0.38
C ARG A 162 11.42 9.71 0.48
N GLU A 163 11.44 10.40 -0.65
CA GLU A 163 11.68 11.84 -0.75
C GLU A 163 10.82 12.43 -1.87
N ILE A 164 10.49 13.72 -1.76
CA ILE A 164 9.85 14.46 -2.84
C ILE A 164 10.88 14.68 -3.96
N PRO A 165 10.60 14.25 -5.21
CA PRO A 165 11.46 14.52 -6.34
C PRO A 165 11.72 16.02 -6.54
N ALA A 166 12.93 16.39 -6.99
CA ALA A 166 13.30 17.80 -7.16
C ALA A 166 12.38 18.51 -8.18
N GLU A 167 11.98 17.81 -9.22
CA GLU A 167 11.07 18.31 -10.25
C GLU A 167 9.68 18.68 -9.71
N SER A 168 9.21 17.98 -8.68
CA SER A 168 7.93 18.24 -8.02
C SER A 168 7.90 19.54 -7.21
N LEU A 169 9.06 20.12 -6.94
CA LEU A 169 9.26 21.37 -6.20
C LEU A 169 9.89 22.46 -7.06
N SER A 170 9.97 22.27 -8.38
CA SER A 170 10.70 23.18 -9.28
C SER A 170 10.10 24.59 -9.37
N ALA A 171 8.83 24.76 -9.03
CA ALA A 171 8.14 26.05 -8.97
C ALA A 171 8.23 26.74 -7.60
N GLU A 172 8.79 26.06 -6.57
CA GLU A 172 8.83 26.55 -5.20
C GLU A 172 10.09 27.34 -4.90
N GLU A 173 9.94 28.41 -4.12
CA GLU A 173 11.07 29.09 -3.50
C GLU A 173 11.83 28.15 -2.56
N PRO A 174 13.17 28.30 -2.40
CA PRO A 174 13.97 27.38 -1.59
C PRO A 174 13.47 27.14 -0.18
N ALA A 175 12.95 28.18 0.49
CA ALA A 175 12.40 28.08 1.84
C ALA A 175 11.11 27.24 1.87
N ASN A 176 10.21 27.44 0.90
CA ASN A 176 8.97 26.69 0.77
C ASN A 176 9.26 25.22 0.41
N ALA A 177 10.21 24.99 -0.50
CA ALA A 177 10.65 23.65 -0.84
C ALA A 177 11.23 22.89 0.37
N ALA A 178 11.98 23.58 1.24
CA ALA A 178 12.50 22.98 2.47
C ALA A 178 11.37 22.64 3.46
N ALA A 179 10.39 23.53 3.61
CA ALA A 179 9.21 23.32 4.46
C ALA A 179 8.38 22.11 3.94
N ALA A 180 8.12 22.04 2.63
CA ALA A 180 7.40 20.92 2.01
C ALA A 180 8.10 19.57 2.25
N ARG A 181 9.44 19.51 2.14
CA ARG A 181 10.20 18.29 2.45
C ARG A 181 10.08 17.90 3.92
N ALA A 182 10.13 18.87 4.83
CA ALA A 182 9.98 18.61 6.27
C ALA A 182 8.57 18.06 6.61
N ASP A 183 7.54 18.61 5.98
CA ASP A 183 6.16 18.17 6.13
C ASP A 183 5.96 16.77 5.58
N TYR A 184 6.48 16.49 4.40
CA TYR A 184 6.41 15.17 3.80
C TYR A 184 7.14 14.10 4.64
N ALA A 185 8.30 14.44 5.19
CA ALA A 185 9.03 13.54 6.09
C ALA A 185 8.22 13.21 7.37
N LEU A 186 7.39 14.14 7.86
CA LEU A 186 6.46 13.88 8.95
C LEU A 186 5.41 12.83 8.53
N VAL A 187 4.80 12.98 7.34
CA VAL A 187 3.82 12.03 6.82
C VAL A 187 4.41 10.61 6.74
N LEU A 188 5.61 10.47 6.16
CA LEU A 188 6.27 9.15 6.04
C LEU A 188 6.56 8.52 7.41
N ARG A 189 6.98 9.33 8.38
CA ARG A 189 7.25 8.86 9.74
C ARG A 189 5.97 8.37 10.44
N GLU A 190 4.85 9.07 10.26
CA GLU A 190 3.57 8.72 10.88
C GLU A 190 2.88 7.54 10.18
N LEU A 191 3.04 7.40 8.87
CA LEU A 191 2.60 6.20 8.15
C LEU A 191 3.34 4.95 8.63
N GLY A 192 4.61 5.08 8.96
CA GLY A 192 5.46 3.94 9.29
C GLY A 192 5.89 3.12 8.07
N PRO A 193 6.58 1.99 8.31
CA PRO A 193 7.10 1.14 7.25
C PRO A 193 5.99 0.36 6.55
N CYS A 194 6.22 0.04 5.28
CA CYS A 194 5.42 -0.90 4.49
C CYS A 194 5.73 -2.35 4.93
N THR A 195 5.13 -2.80 6.03
CA THR A 195 5.30 -4.17 6.57
C THR A 195 3.96 -4.74 7.03
#